data_251039138d1ac3767249d8d415b4148c
#
_entry.id   251039138d1ac3767249d8d415b4148c
#
_cell.length_a   1.000
_cell.length_b   1.000
_cell.length_c   1.000
_cell.angle_alpha   90.00
_cell.angle_beta   90.00
_cell.angle_gamma   90.00
#
_symmetry.space_group_name_H-M   'P 1'
#
loop_
_entity.id
_entity.type
_entity.pdbx_description
1 polymer ?
#
loop_
_entity_poly.entity_id
_entity_poly.type
_entity_poly.pdbx_seq_one_letter_code
_entity_poly.pdbx_strand_id
1 'polypeptide(L)'
;MIEDLGTRRKNFKLTVSNLAISRVGTSAFSLMILWITLQLTHIPAIAGLADGMFTLPLFFSFFVGSFVDRSRNKKMVAIIASVLRSVSIFLLFIAVSTHVLAVIVFFIFLCVVIMGFTSDISNSVRAIWEKVFLKEEEYQKGSAWMMGIGSLAEMVGFIASGIFIYIGFLRGISALFVVLAASIIPIIFIIQKPDQRERQSVKSDMKEGLKFLKETKILQQMIFLMIIANLAVAMMGIAFTVLVEEIFKLNSVYFSIVFVLVSLGIVLGSIPGSKVKGKLGVIIIPLLIVTGAMFASIAFLHSIYLTYIPVVVIGFCVGMINPPAESVLIKRIPEEMMARTIGIVNTMGVSVTFFSGTIGGLIIQFTSIFYLFLIIGALVILSGLGIFFMKELRDSPVK
;
A
#
# COMPACT_ATOMS: atom_id res chain seq x y z
N MET A 1 -11.39 -26.59 15.97
CA MET A 1 -12.07 -26.01 14.80
C MET A 1 -13.41 -25.46 15.23
N ILE A 2 -13.86 -24.36 14.64
CA ILE A 2 -15.23 -23.84 14.85
C ILE A 2 -16.12 -24.72 13.96
N GLU A 3 -16.95 -25.56 14.57
CA GLU A 3 -17.75 -26.54 13.83
C GLU A 3 -19.03 -25.93 13.22
N ASP A 4 -19.53 -24.84 13.80
CA ASP A 4 -20.77 -24.20 13.36
C ASP A 4 -20.53 -23.25 12.17
N LEU A 5 -21.19 -23.52 11.04
CA LEU A 5 -21.19 -22.74 9.82
C LEU A 5 -21.68 -21.27 10.03
N GLY A 6 -22.65 -21.09 10.93
CA GLY A 6 -23.18 -19.76 11.27
C GLY A 6 -22.11 -18.89 11.92
N THR A 7 -21.37 -19.43 12.88
CA THR A 7 -20.29 -18.75 13.58
C THR A 7 -19.12 -18.42 12.63
N ARG A 8 -18.76 -19.32 11.71
CA ARG A 8 -17.71 -19.07 10.70
C ARG A 8 -18.07 -17.88 9.79
N ARG A 9 -19.29 -17.86 9.25
CA ARG A 9 -19.77 -16.76 8.40
C ARG A 9 -19.86 -15.42 9.14
N LYS A 10 -20.30 -15.46 10.42
CA LYS A 10 -20.32 -14.28 11.29
C LYS A 10 -18.89 -13.74 11.50
N ASN A 11 -17.95 -14.62 11.84
CA ASN A 11 -16.55 -14.24 12.06
C ASN A 11 -15.92 -13.66 10.77
N PHE A 12 -16.19 -14.23 9.60
CA PHE A 12 -15.72 -13.68 8.33
C PHE A 12 -16.28 -12.27 8.09
N LYS A 13 -17.58 -12.03 8.28
CA LYS A 13 -18.17 -10.69 8.19
C LYS A 13 -17.52 -9.69 9.15
N LEU A 14 -17.25 -10.10 10.39
CA LEU A 14 -16.54 -9.27 11.37
C LEU A 14 -15.10 -8.97 10.94
N THR A 15 -14.42 -9.93 10.33
CA THR A 15 -13.06 -9.72 9.74
C THR A 15 -13.10 -8.70 8.62
N VAL A 16 -14.07 -8.78 7.72
CA VAL A 16 -14.25 -7.82 6.63
C VAL A 16 -14.61 -6.42 7.16
N SER A 17 -15.46 -6.35 8.20
CA SER A 17 -15.78 -5.06 8.85
C SER A 17 -14.56 -4.44 9.52
N ASN A 18 -13.75 -5.25 10.22
CA ASN A 18 -12.46 -4.77 10.77
C ASN A 18 -11.52 -4.28 9.66
N LEU A 19 -11.41 -5.03 8.55
CA LEU A 19 -10.61 -4.61 7.40
C LEU A 19 -11.07 -3.24 6.89
N ALA A 20 -12.37 -3.06 6.66
CA ALA A 20 -12.92 -1.83 6.12
C ALA A 20 -12.61 -0.63 7.02
N ILE A 21 -12.97 -0.70 8.30
CA ILE A 21 -12.75 0.41 9.25
C ILE A 21 -11.25 0.70 9.43
N SER A 22 -10.45 -0.36 9.59
CA SER A 22 -8.99 -0.22 9.73
C SER A 22 -8.36 0.38 8.48
N ARG A 23 -8.81 0.00 7.27
CA ARG A 23 -8.28 0.52 6.01
C ARG A 23 -8.63 2.00 5.82
N VAL A 24 -9.87 2.41 6.14
CA VAL A 24 -10.24 3.84 6.17
C VAL A 24 -9.27 4.63 7.06
N GLY A 25 -9.04 4.17 8.29
CA GLY A 25 -8.15 4.86 9.22
C GLY A 25 -6.69 4.89 8.76
N THR A 26 -6.14 3.77 8.24
CA THR A 26 -4.74 3.73 7.80
C THR A 26 -4.50 4.55 6.53
N SER A 27 -5.44 4.54 5.59
CA SER A 27 -5.33 5.34 4.36
C SER A 27 -5.53 6.84 4.65
N ALA A 28 -6.43 7.19 5.57
CA ALA A 28 -6.55 8.56 6.04
C ALA A 28 -5.25 9.02 6.73
N PHE A 29 -4.67 8.19 7.59
CA PHE A 29 -3.42 8.50 8.28
C PHE A 29 -2.26 8.74 7.31
N SER A 30 -2.08 7.88 6.29
CA SER A 30 -0.94 7.97 5.37
C SER A 30 -0.90 9.32 4.63
N LEU A 31 -2.03 9.80 4.14
CA LEU A 31 -2.10 11.11 3.49
C LEU A 31 -2.02 12.27 4.49
N MET A 32 -2.66 12.13 5.68
CA MET A 32 -2.59 13.16 6.71
C MET A 32 -1.15 13.39 7.16
N ILE A 33 -0.39 12.32 7.41
CA ILE A 33 0.96 12.44 7.96
C ILE A 33 1.91 13.15 6.99
N LEU A 34 1.79 12.83 5.70
CA LEU A 34 2.58 13.44 4.65
C LEU A 34 2.32 14.95 4.56
N TRP A 35 1.04 15.33 4.51
CA TRP A 35 0.61 16.72 4.46
C TRP A 35 1.02 17.51 5.72
N ILE A 36 0.70 16.98 6.91
CA ILE A 36 1.00 17.63 8.19
C ILE A 36 2.51 17.80 8.37
N THR A 37 3.29 16.78 8.02
CA THR A 37 4.76 16.86 8.15
C THR A 37 5.33 17.93 7.24
N LEU A 38 4.83 18.05 6.01
CA LEU A 38 5.27 19.14 5.12
C LEU A 38 4.89 20.50 5.66
N GLN A 39 3.65 20.70 6.09
CA GLN A 39 3.19 21.98 6.66
C GLN A 39 3.95 22.41 7.92
N LEU A 40 4.33 21.46 8.78
CA LEU A 40 5.04 21.77 10.00
C LEU A 40 6.53 22.02 9.83
N THR A 41 7.16 21.28 8.89
CA THR A 41 8.62 21.32 8.72
C THR A 41 9.05 22.21 7.56
N HIS A 42 8.18 22.41 6.58
CA HIS A 42 8.50 23.03 5.28
C HIS A 42 9.70 22.37 4.58
N ILE A 43 9.97 21.08 4.90
CA ILE A 43 11.08 20.30 4.35
C ILE A 43 10.52 19.07 3.65
N PRO A 44 10.43 19.05 2.29
CA PRO A 44 9.89 17.92 1.55
C PRO A 44 10.58 16.58 1.83
N ALA A 45 11.90 16.61 2.09
CA ALA A 45 12.65 15.40 2.43
C ALA A 45 12.20 14.76 3.75
N ILE A 46 11.84 15.56 4.78
CA ILE A 46 11.33 15.05 6.06
C ILE A 46 9.92 14.46 5.89
N ALA A 47 9.07 15.14 5.12
CA ALA A 47 7.73 14.62 4.81
C ALA A 47 7.81 13.31 4.01
N GLY A 48 8.69 13.24 3.01
CA GLY A 48 8.94 12.01 2.26
C GLY A 48 9.54 10.88 3.12
N LEU A 49 10.39 11.21 4.10
CA LEU A 49 10.93 10.23 5.05
C LEU A 49 9.82 9.68 5.96
N ALA A 50 8.90 10.51 6.43
CA ALA A 50 7.76 10.06 7.22
C ALA A 50 6.87 9.08 6.43
N ASP A 51 6.59 9.37 5.16
CA ASP A 51 5.85 8.47 4.27
C ASP A 51 6.62 7.14 4.06
N GLY A 52 7.90 7.22 3.75
CA GLY A 52 8.76 6.04 3.58
C GLY A 52 8.81 5.16 4.82
N MET A 53 8.91 5.73 6.03
CA MET A 53 8.95 4.97 7.28
C MET A 53 7.67 4.18 7.56
N PHE A 54 6.54 4.53 6.95
CA PHE A 54 5.32 3.72 7.00
C PHE A 54 5.52 2.33 6.37
N THR A 55 6.39 2.24 5.39
CA THR A 55 6.70 0.97 4.68
C THR A 55 7.88 0.20 5.31
N LEU A 56 8.57 0.78 6.30
CA LEU A 56 9.69 0.13 7.01
C LEU A 56 9.39 -1.30 7.50
N PRO A 57 8.19 -1.61 8.04
CA PRO A 57 7.88 -2.96 8.48
C PRO A 57 7.92 -4.01 7.39
N LEU A 58 7.78 -3.64 6.12
CA LEU A 58 7.85 -4.58 5.00
C LEU A 58 9.21 -5.28 4.90
N PHE A 59 10.30 -4.63 5.34
CA PHE A 59 11.60 -5.29 5.48
C PHE A 59 11.58 -6.40 6.54
N PHE A 60 10.71 -6.27 7.52
CA PHE A 60 10.56 -7.18 8.65
C PHE A 60 9.32 -8.07 8.55
N SER A 61 8.57 -8.00 7.44
CA SER A 61 7.28 -8.67 7.25
C SER A 61 7.38 -10.18 7.45
N PHE A 62 8.52 -10.77 7.06
CA PHE A 62 8.84 -12.18 7.33
C PHE A 62 8.87 -12.49 8.85
N PHE A 63 9.49 -11.62 9.64
CA PHE A 63 9.54 -11.79 11.11
C PHE A 63 8.18 -11.53 11.74
N VAL A 64 7.46 -10.54 11.25
CA VAL A 64 6.09 -10.22 11.67
C VAL A 64 5.16 -11.40 11.39
N GLY A 65 5.17 -11.95 10.18
CA GLY A 65 4.40 -13.13 9.81
C GLY A 65 4.73 -14.32 10.71
N SER A 66 6.01 -14.59 10.91
CA SER A 66 6.47 -15.68 11.81
C SER A 66 6.04 -15.47 13.26
N PHE A 67 6.06 -14.25 13.76
CA PHE A 67 5.56 -13.91 15.10
C PHE A 67 4.05 -14.15 15.20
N VAL A 68 3.28 -13.67 14.21
CA VAL A 68 1.83 -13.88 14.16
C VAL A 68 1.52 -15.35 14.04
N ASP A 69 2.20 -16.11 13.19
CA ASP A 69 2.01 -17.54 13.05
C ASP A 69 2.25 -18.31 14.36
N ARG A 70 3.27 -17.95 15.11
CA ARG A 70 3.61 -18.60 16.40
C ARG A 70 2.68 -18.23 17.53
N SER A 71 1.94 -17.14 17.44
CA SER A 71 1.01 -16.76 18.49
C SER A 71 -0.16 -17.75 18.59
N ARG A 72 -0.47 -18.23 19.80
CA ARG A 72 -1.62 -19.12 20.05
C ARG A 72 -2.95 -18.41 19.95
N ASN A 73 -2.99 -17.12 20.25
CA ASN A 73 -4.21 -16.32 20.28
C ASN A 73 -4.14 -15.17 19.26
N LYS A 74 -4.54 -15.45 18.02
CA LYS A 74 -4.56 -14.47 16.93
C LYS A 74 -5.48 -13.27 17.24
N LYS A 75 -6.59 -13.52 17.94
CA LYS A 75 -7.52 -12.46 18.37
C LYS A 75 -6.82 -11.46 19.29
N MET A 76 -6.07 -11.94 20.28
CA MET A 76 -5.34 -11.07 21.20
C MET A 76 -4.27 -10.25 20.48
N VAL A 77 -3.55 -10.86 19.54
CA VAL A 77 -2.56 -10.16 18.70
C VAL A 77 -3.23 -9.04 17.89
N ALA A 78 -4.38 -9.29 17.27
CA ALA A 78 -5.12 -8.29 16.51
C ALA A 78 -5.64 -7.15 17.41
N ILE A 79 -6.12 -7.46 18.63
CA ILE A 79 -6.55 -6.44 19.60
C ILE A 79 -5.36 -5.58 20.02
N ILE A 80 -4.24 -6.19 20.43
CA ILE A 80 -3.03 -5.45 20.86
C ILE A 80 -2.54 -4.55 19.73
N ALA A 81 -2.46 -5.04 18.50
CA ALA A 81 -2.06 -4.23 17.34
C ALA A 81 -2.99 -3.03 17.13
N SER A 82 -4.31 -3.24 17.21
CA SER A 82 -5.30 -2.17 17.05
C SER A 82 -5.29 -1.16 18.20
N VAL A 83 -5.07 -1.62 19.43
CA VAL A 83 -4.92 -0.74 20.61
C VAL A 83 -3.65 0.10 20.51
N LEU A 84 -2.49 -0.52 20.19
CA LEU A 84 -1.23 0.20 20.00
C LEU A 84 -1.36 1.29 18.94
N ARG A 85 -2.05 0.99 17.84
CA ARG A 85 -2.36 1.94 16.77
C ARG A 85 -3.18 3.12 17.28
N SER A 86 -4.25 2.86 18.04
CA SER A 86 -5.09 3.92 18.59
C SER A 86 -4.35 4.75 19.64
N VAL A 87 -3.57 4.10 20.51
CA VAL A 87 -2.75 4.79 21.51
C VAL A 87 -1.70 5.69 20.85
N SER A 88 -1.05 5.25 19.76
CA SER A 88 -0.06 6.08 19.08
C SER A 88 -0.68 7.37 18.52
N ILE A 89 -1.89 7.29 17.96
CA ILE A 89 -2.62 8.49 17.50
C ILE A 89 -3.04 9.39 18.66
N PHE A 90 -3.43 8.82 19.80
CA PHE A 90 -3.75 9.59 20.99
C PHE A 90 -2.50 10.32 21.55
N LEU A 91 -1.33 9.67 21.53
CA LEU A 91 -0.06 10.31 21.89
C LEU A 91 0.31 11.43 20.90
N LEU A 92 0.06 11.25 19.61
CA LEU A 92 0.25 12.31 18.63
C LEU A 92 -0.69 13.51 18.89
N PHE A 93 -1.96 13.23 19.26
CA PHE A 93 -2.89 14.29 19.67
C PHE A 93 -2.34 15.12 20.84
N ILE A 94 -1.80 14.47 21.88
CA ILE A 94 -1.17 15.15 23.01
C ILE A 94 0.06 15.95 22.52
N ALA A 95 0.91 15.35 21.68
CA ALA A 95 2.11 16.01 21.17
C ALA A 95 1.78 17.30 20.39
N VAL A 96 0.76 17.26 19.53
CA VAL A 96 0.32 18.45 18.78
C VAL A 96 -0.19 19.54 19.73
N SER A 97 -0.81 19.17 20.85
CA SER A 97 -1.29 20.12 21.84
C SER A 97 -0.15 20.85 22.62
N THR A 98 1.08 20.34 22.57
CA THR A 98 2.24 20.98 23.18
C THR A 98 2.77 22.19 22.40
N HIS A 99 2.42 22.30 21.13
CA HIS A 99 2.94 23.30 20.17
C HIS A 99 4.48 23.31 20.04
N VAL A 100 5.19 22.27 20.49
CA VAL A 100 6.64 22.14 20.40
C VAL A 100 6.98 21.28 19.16
N LEU A 101 7.52 21.90 18.12
CA LEU A 101 7.78 21.26 16.83
C LEU A 101 8.59 19.96 16.97
N ALA A 102 9.68 19.96 17.74
CA ALA A 102 10.52 18.77 17.93
C ALA A 102 9.75 17.60 18.54
N VAL A 103 8.86 17.88 19.51
CA VAL A 103 7.98 16.85 20.12
C VAL A 103 7.00 16.31 19.09
N ILE A 104 6.36 17.19 18.33
CA ILE A 104 5.39 16.80 17.32
C ILE A 104 6.05 15.92 16.28
N VAL A 105 7.21 16.33 15.73
CA VAL A 105 7.95 15.55 14.71
C VAL A 105 8.38 14.19 15.27
N PHE A 106 8.87 14.12 16.50
CA PHE A 106 9.22 12.86 17.14
C PHE A 106 8.01 11.89 17.19
N PHE A 107 6.86 12.39 17.66
CA PHE A 107 5.65 11.56 17.74
C PHE A 107 5.06 11.21 16.37
N ILE A 108 5.22 12.05 15.34
CA ILE A 108 4.89 11.71 13.96
C ILE A 108 5.66 10.46 13.55
N PHE A 109 6.99 10.45 13.67
CA PHE A 109 7.81 9.31 13.29
C PHE A 109 7.50 8.05 14.11
N LEU A 110 7.30 8.21 15.41
CA LEU A 110 6.90 7.11 16.29
C LEU A 110 5.56 6.50 15.84
N CYS A 111 4.56 7.34 15.56
CA CYS A 111 3.25 6.90 15.08
C CYS A 111 3.35 6.16 13.74
N VAL A 112 4.13 6.69 12.78
CA VAL A 112 4.31 6.09 11.46
C VAL A 112 4.87 4.68 11.57
N VAL A 113 5.90 4.47 12.39
CA VAL A 113 6.50 3.15 12.61
C VAL A 113 5.49 2.20 13.26
N ILE A 114 4.80 2.64 14.32
CA ILE A 114 3.78 1.81 15.00
C ILE A 114 2.63 1.46 14.02
N MET A 115 2.16 2.42 13.24
CA MET A 115 1.11 2.22 12.25
C MET A 115 1.51 1.19 11.18
N GLY A 116 2.74 1.26 10.67
CA GLY A 116 3.27 0.31 9.71
C GLY A 116 3.30 -1.12 10.29
N PHE A 117 3.96 -1.33 11.45
CA PHE A 117 4.05 -2.65 12.08
C PHE A 117 2.68 -3.22 12.45
N THR A 118 1.81 -2.42 13.03
CA THR A 118 0.47 -2.88 13.41
C THR A 118 -0.43 -3.17 12.21
N SER A 119 -0.20 -2.49 11.08
CA SER A 119 -0.89 -2.78 9.82
C SER A 119 -0.45 -4.12 9.24
N ASP A 120 0.85 -4.41 9.24
CA ASP A 120 1.40 -5.68 8.75
C ASP A 120 0.94 -6.87 9.63
N ILE A 121 0.98 -6.71 10.97
CA ILE A 121 0.42 -7.69 11.92
C ILE A 121 -1.06 -7.94 11.62
N SER A 122 -1.85 -6.87 11.44
CA SER A 122 -3.29 -6.99 11.19
C SER A 122 -3.59 -7.69 9.86
N ASN A 123 -2.81 -7.42 8.82
CA ASN A 123 -2.93 -8.08 7.52
C ASN A 123 -2.61 -9.59 7.64
N SER A 124 -1.54 -9.94 8.35
CA SER A 124 -1.15 -11.33 8.61
C SER A 124 -2.23 -12.10 9.37
N VAL A 125 -2.81 -11.48 10.42
CA VAL A 125 -3.92 -12.11 11.17
C VAL A 125 -5.15 -12.31 10.29
N ARG A 126 -5.51 -11.32 9.48
CA ARG A 126 -6.67 -11.41 8.57
C ARG A 126 -6.51 -12.50 7.52
N ALA A 127 -5.32 -12.66 6.96
CA ALA A 127 -5.02 -13.76 6.02
C ALA A 127 -5.22 -15.14 6.67
N ILE A 128 -4.82 -15.30 7.93
CA ILE A 128 -5.08 -16.54 8.68
C ILE A 128 -6.58 -16.73 8.94
N TRP A 129 -7.29 -15.68 9.34
CA TRP A 129 -8.73 -15.75 9.59
C TRP A 129 -9.54 -16.06 8.34
N GLU A 130 -9.13 -15.56 7.19
CA GLU A 130 -9.73 -15.90 5.90
C GLU A 130 -9.68 -17.41 5.67
N LYS A 131 -8.52 -18.06 5.88
CA LYS A 131 -8.37 -19.51 5.75
C LYS A 131 -9.14 -20.30 6.81
N VAL A 132 -9.27 -19.78 8.02
CA VAL A 132 -9.96 -20.45 9.13
C VAL A 132 -11.48 -20.35 9.03
N PHE A 133 -12.00 -19.21 8.56
CA PHE A 133 -13.42 -18.92 8.55
C PHE A 133 -14.13 -19.29 7.25
N LEU A 134 -13.41 -19.43 6.14
CA LEU A 134 -13.96 -19.87 4.87
C LEU A 134 -13.70 -21.36 4.61
N LYS A 135 -14.50 -21.98 3.77
CA LYS A 135 -14.20 -23.28 3.16
C LYS A 135 -13.34 -23.04 1.91
N GLU A 136 -12.62 -24.08 1.47
CA GLU A 136 -11.77 -23.97 0.27
C GLU A 136 -12.53 -23.49 -0.96
N GLU A 137 -13.77 -23.96 -1.13
CA GLU A 137 -14.67 -23.58 -2.22
C GLU A 137 -15.10 -22.08 -2.17
N GLU A 138 -15.02 -21.47 -0.97
CA GLU A 138 -15.42 -20.09 -0.73
C GLU A 138 -14.21 -19.11 -0.80
N TYR A 139 -12.94 -19.59 -0.83
CA TYR A 139 -11.75 -18.73 -0.76
C TYR A 139 -11.73 -17.67 -1.86
N GLN A 140 -11.91 -18.06 -3.12
CA GLN A 140 -11.87 -17.11 -4.22
C GLN A 140 -12.89 -15.98 -4.07
N LYS A 141 -14.12 -16.33 -3.65
CA LYS A 141 -15.18 -15.35 -3.41
C LYS A 141 -14.88 -14.48 -2.19
N GLY A 142 -14.36 -15.06 -1.13
CA GLY A 142 -13.98 -14.36 0.10
C GLY A 142 -12.85 -13.36 -0.14
N SER A 143 -11.78 -13.79 -0.81
CA SER A 143 -10.67 -12.90 -1.20
C SER A 143 -11.14 -11.75 -2.09
N ALA A 144 -12.01 -12.02 -3.08
CA ALA A 144 -12.59 -10.98 -3.92
C ALA A 144 -13.38 -9.94 -3.10
N TRP A 145 -14.16 -10.38 -2.10
CA TRP A 145 -14.85 -9.49 -1.18
C TRP A 145 -13.89 -8.66 -0.32
N MET A 146 -12.85 -9.29 0.24
CA MET A 146 -11.85 -8.58 1.04
C MET A 146 -11.09 -7.54 0.21
N MET A 147 -10.69 -7.87 -1.01
CA MET A 147 -10.03 -6.93 -1.92
C MET A 147 -10.94 -5.78 -2.31
N GLY A 148 -12.17 -6.07 -2.75
CA GLY A 148 -13.12 -5.04 -3.18
C GLY A 148 -13.50 -4.08 -2.06
N ILE A 149 -13.86 -4.59 -0.88
CA ILE A 149 -14.18 -3.76 0.29
C ILE A 149 -12.94 -3.02 0.78
N GLY A 150 -11.76 -3.65 0.75
CA GLY A 150 -10.49 -3.01 1.09
C GLY A 150 -10.19 -1.80 0.20
N SER A 151 -10.36 -1.93 -1.12
CA SER A 151 -10.14 -0.82 -2.07
C SER A 151 -11.15 0.31 -1.92
N LEU A 152 -12.44 -0.02 -1.72
CA LEU A 152 -13.46 1.00 -1.44
C LEU A 152 -13.18 1.74 -0.12
N ALA A 153 -12.80 1.00 0.93
CA ALA A 153 -12.44 1.59 2.22
C ALA A 153 -11.20 2.49 2.12
N GLU A 154 -10.23 2.13 1.28
CA GLU A 154 -9.06 2.95 1.00
C GLU A 154 -9.46 4.28 0.35
N MET A 155 -10.32 4.27 -0.67
CA MET A 155 -10.84 5.48 -1.30
C MET A 155 -11.59 6.37 -0.30
N VAL A 156 -12.43 5.77 0.56
CA VAL A 156 -13.11 6.50 1.65
C VAL A 156 -12.09 7.10 2.63
N GLY A 157 -11.00 6.37 2.93
CA GLY A 157 -9.91 6.86 3.76
C GLY A 157 -9.19 8.07 3.15
N PHE A 158 -8.95 8.07 1.83
CA PHE A 158 -8.36 9.23 1.15
C PHE A 158 -9.29 10.45 1.20
N ILE A 159 -10.59 10.28 0.98
CA ILE A 159 -11.57 11.37 1.14
C ILE A 159 -11.57 11.89 2.59
N ALA A 160 -11.62 10.97 3.55
CA ALA A 160 -11.59 11.30 4.98
C ALA A 160 -10.34 12.08 5.35
N SER A 161 -9.16 11.73 4.80
CA SER A 161 -7.91 12.46 5.02
C SER A 161 -8.04 13.94 4.66
N GLY A 162 -8.55 14.25 3.47
CA GLY A 162 -8.74 15.63 3.02
C GLY A 162 -9.63 16.43 3.97
N ILE A 163 -10.74 15.82 4.41
CA ILE A 163 -11.67 16.42 5.36
C ILE A 163 -11.01 16.61 6.73
N PHE A 164 -10.30 15.59 7.24
CA PHE A 164 -9.65 15.63 8.55
C PHE A 164 -8.58 16.72 8.64
N ILE A 165 -7.81 16.90 7.57
CA ILE A 165 -6.82 17.98 7.50
C ILE A 165 -7.53 19.33 7.39
N TYR A 166 -8.58 19.45 6.56
CA TYR A 166 -9.33 20.68 6.33
C TYR A 166 -9.98 21.25 7.60
N ILE A 167 -10.54 20.39 8.47
CA ILE A 167 -11.16 20.80 9.73
C ILE A 167 -10.15 21.18 10.81
N GLY A 168 -8.84 21.03 10.53
CA GLY A 168 -7.72 21.37 11.40
C GLY A 168 -7.10 20.16 12.10
N PHE A 169 -5.79 20.24 12.38
CA PHE A 169 -4.98 19.11 12.85
C PHE A 169 -5.56 18.41 14.08
N LEU A 170 -5.92 19.15 15.11
CA LEU A 170 -6.38 18.57 16.37
C LEU A 170 -7.70 17.80 16.17
N ARG A 171 -8.65 18.41 15.47
CA ARG A 171 -9.95 17.78 15.17
C ARG A 171 -9.78 16.59 14.25
N GLY A 172 -8.92 16.70 13.23
CA GLY A 172 -8.62 15.63 12.28
C GLY A 172 -7.98 14.42 12.96
N ILE A 173 -6.99 14.64 13.85
CA ILE A 173 -6.35 13.56 14.63
C ILE A 173 -7.37 12.92 15.59
N SER A 174 -8.26 13.70 16.21
CA SER A 174 -9.33 13.15 17.05
C SER A 174 -10.30 12.29 16.27
N ALA A 175 -10.72 12.71 15.06
CA ALA A 175 -11.58 11.93 14.19
C ALA A 175 -10.88 10.64 13.73
N LEU A 176 -9.60 10.71 13.37
CA LEU A 176 -8.78 9.55 13.02
C LEU A 176 -8.67 8.56 14.19
N PHE A 177 -8.46 9.06 15.42
CA PHE A 177 -8.45 8.23 16.64
C PHE A 177 -9.75 7.46 16.79
N VAL A 178 -10.90 8.12 16.64
CA VAL A 178 -12.22 7.48 16.74
C VAL A 178 -12.39 6.38 15.69
N VAL A 179 -12.00 6.62 14.43
CA VAL A 179 -12.07 5.61 13.36
C VAL A 179 -11.20 4.40 13.69
N LEU A 180 -9.96 4.63 14.12
CA LEU A 180 -9.04 3.53 14.44
C LEU A 180 -9.46 2.76 15.69
N ALA A 181 -9.95 3.43 16.71
CA ALA A 181 -10.52 2.79 17.90
C ALA A 181 -11.76 1.96 17.57
N ALA A 182 -12.64 2.47 16.70
CA ALA A 182 -13.80 1.73 16.23
C ALA A 182 -13.43 0.43 15.49
N SER A 183 -12.24 0.35 14.88
CA SER A 183 -11.76 -0.88 14.22
C SER A 183 -11.57 -2.05 15.19
N ILE A 184 -11.48 -1.81 16.50
CA ILE A 184 -11.35 -2.84 17.53
C ILE A 184 -12.68 -3.57 17.75
N ILE A 185 -13.81 -2.88 17.58
CA ILE A 185 -15.14 -3.39 17.89
C ILE A 185 -15.43 -4.72 17.19
N PRO A 186 -15.26 -4.86 15.86
CA PRO A 186 -15.50 -6.15 15.20
C PRO A 186 -14.63 -7.28 15.75
N ILE A 187 -13.38 -7.00 16.13
CA ILE A 187 -12.43 -8.02 16.62
C ILE A 187 -12.91 -8.60 17.96
N ILE A 188 -13.47 -7.77 18.84
CA ILE A 188 -13.96 -8.22 20.16
C ILE A 188 -15.03 -9.32 20.01
N PHE A 189 -15.88 -9.21 18.99
CA PHE A 189 -16.96 -10.16 18.73
C PHE A 189 -16.54 -11.41 17.94
N ILE A 190 -15.30 -11.48 17.43
CA ILE A 190 -14.78 -12.70 16.80
C ILE A 190 -14.61 -13.79 17.83
N ILE A 191 -15.19 -14.96 17.54
CA ILE A 191 -15.08 -16.16 18.39
C ILE A 191 -14.01 -17.05 17.77
N GLN A 192 -12.85 -17.16 18.43
CA GLN A 192 -11.74 -18.00 17.99
C GLN A 192 -11.20 -18.80 19.17
N LYS A 193 -11.02 -20.12 18.96
CA LYS A 193 -10.28 -20.98 19.88
C LYS A 193 -8.77 -20.83 19.61
N PRO A 194 -7.91 -20.91 20.64
CA PRO A 194 -6.46 -20.89 20.47
C PRO A 194 -5.99 -22.01 19.55
N ASP A 195 -4.99 -21.70 18.69
CA ASP A 195 -4.41 -22.69 17.79
C ASP A 195 -3.44 -23.61 18.53
N GLN A 196 -3.57 -24.93 18.32
CA GLN A 196 -2.78 -25.97 18.99
C GLN A 196 -1.79 -26.66 18.02
N ARG A 197 -1.63 -26.20 16.78
CA ARG A 197 -0.77 -26.87 15.78
C ARG A 197 0.72 -26.72 16.12
N GLU A 198 1.48 -27.82 15.97
CA GLU A 198 2.95 -27.80 15.97
C GLU A 198 3.49 -27.16 14.68
N ARG A 199 4.63 -26.45 14.77
CA ARG A 199 5.09 -25.53 13.74
C ARG A 199 6.46 -25.91 13.18
N GLN A 200 6.58 -25.85 11.85
CA GLN A 200 7.80 -26.10 11.12
C GLN A 200 8.76 -24.90 11.14
N SER A 201 10.04 -25.15 10.86
CA SER A 201 11.10 -24.15 10.89
C SER A 201 11.08 -23.23 9.67
N VAL A 202 10.99 -21.94 9.94
CA VAL A 202 10.82 -20.86 8.95
C VAL A 202 12.12 -20.56 8.15
N LYS A 203 13.30 -20.89 8.70
CA LYS A 203 14.60 -20.60 8.04
C LYS A 203 14.87 -21.41 6.77
N SER A 204 14.37 -22.64 6.70
CA SER A 204 14.46 -23.51 5.52
C SER A 204 13.70 -22.93 4.34
N ASP A 205 12.51 -22.43 4.60
CA ASP A 205 11.57 -21.94 3.59
C ASP A 205 12.08 -20.72 2.83
N MET A 206 12.74 -19.78 3.53
CA MET A 206 13.29 -18.58 2.92
C MET A 206 14.47 -18.91 1.98
N LYS A 207 15.33 -19.87 2.36
CA LYS A 207 16.49 -20.26 1.56
C LYS A 207 16.06 -20.92 0.25
N GLU A 208 15.03 -21.76 0.29
CA GLU A 208 14.47 -22.43 -0.89
C GLU A 208 13.79 -21.43 -1.83
N GLY A 209 12.97 -20.50 -1.29
CA GLY A 209 12.34 -19.46 -2.09
C GLY A 209 13.36 -18.54 -2.78
N LEU A 210 14.43 -18.13 -2.08
CA LEU A 210 15.51 -17.33 -2.67
C LEU A 210 16.30 -18.10 -3.74
N LYS A 211 16.52 -19.42 -3.55
CA LYS A 211 17.17 -20.28 -4.55
C LYS A 211 16.31 -20.36 -5.80
N PHE A 212 15.02 -20.65 -5.67
CA PHE A 212 14.07 -20.71 -6.79
C PHE A 212 14.02 -19.39 -7.56
N LEU A 213 14.00 -18.26 -6.85
CA LEU A 213 14.03 -16.94 -7.47
C LEU A 213 15.31 -16.70 -8.28
N LYS A 214 16.48 -17.11 -7.75
CA LYS A 214 17.76 -17.00 -8.46
C LYS A 214 17.81 -17.88 -9.71
N GLU A 215 17.12 -19.00 -9.72
CA GLU A 215 17.06 -19.93 -10.85
C GLU A 215 15.99 -19.52 -11.89
N THR A 216 15.03 -18.67 -11.52
CA THR A 216 13.90 -18.30 -12.38
C THR A 216 14.05 -16.87 -12.93
N LYS A 217 14.64 -16.77 -14.12
CA LYS A 217 15.01 -15.49 -14.77
C LYS A 217 13.83 -14.52 -14.95
N ILE A 218 12.65 -15.04 -15.27
CA ILE A 218 11.45 -14.21 -15.43
C ILE A 218 11.06 -13.52 -14.12
N LEU A 219 11.18 -14.20 -12.97
CA LEU A 219 10.90 -13.61 -11.66
C LEU A 219 11.88 -12.49 -11.33
N GLN A 220 13.16 -12.66 -11.66
CA GLN A 220 14.17 -11.61 -11.50
C GLN A 220 13.82 -10.38 -12.33
N GLN A 221 13.41 -10.57 -13.59
CA GLN A 221 12.99 -9.49 -14.49
C GLN A 221 11.74 -8.77 -13.96
N MET A 222 10.77 -9.52 -13.43
CA MET A 222 9.57 -8.94 -12.80
C MET A 222 9.91 -8.13 -11.55
N ILE A 223 10.76 -8.64 -10.66
CA ILE A 223 11.21 -7.92 -9.46
C ILE A 223 11.91 -6.62 -9.84
N PHE A 224 12.82 -6.67 -10.81
CA PHE A 224 13.52 -5.47 -11.28
C PHE A 224 12.54 -4.41 -11.79
N LEU A 225 11.55 -4.83 -12.59
CA LEU A 225 10.49 -3.93 -13.05
C LEU A 225 9.65 -3.37 -11.89
N MET A 226 9.27 -4.23 -10.93
CA MET A 226 8.54 -3.81 -9.74
C MET A 226 9.31 -2.79 -8.90
N ILE A 227 10.62 -2.97 -8.73
CA ILE A 227 11.48 -2.04 -8.00
C ILE A 227 11.43 -0.64 -8.64
N ILE A 228 11.62 -0.55 -9.96
CA ILE A 228 11.60 0.75 -10.66
C ILE A 228 10.20 1.38 -10.62
N ALA A 229 9.16 0.59 -10.87
CA ALA A 229 7.79 1.07 -10.84
C ALA A 229 7.39 1.57 -9.44
N ASN A 230 7.72 0.82 -8.39
CA ASN A 230 7.43 1.21 -7.01
C ASN A 230 8.26 2.41 -6.56
N LEU A 231 9.53 2.51 -7.00
CA LEU A 231 10.35 3.71 -6.75
C LEU A 231 9.66 4.97 -7.31
N ALA A 232 9.19 4.90 -8.54
CA ALA A 232 8.52 6.02 -9.21
C ALA A 232 7.17 6.35 -8.55
N VAL A 233 6.32 5.34 -8.32
CA VAL A 233 4.98 5.52 -7.76
C VAL A 233 5.02 6.02 -6.32
N ALA A 234 5.96 5.56 -5.51
CA ALA A 234 6.07 6.01 -4.13
C ALA A 234 6.56 7.47 -3.99
N MET A 235 7.26 8.03 -4.99
CA MET A 235 7.56 9.46 -5.04
C MET A 235 6.31 10.31 -5.30
N MET A 236 5.23 9.73 -5.81
CA MET A 236 3.99 10.43 -6.13
C MET A 236 3.38 11.11 -4.90
N GLY A 237 3.48 10.48 -3.72
CA GLY A 237 2.97 11.03 -2.48
C GLY A 237 3.50 12.43 -2.22
N ILE A 238 4.82 12.56 -2.08
CA ILE A 238 5.46 13.85 -1.82
C ILE A 238 5.32 14.83 -2.99
N ALA A 239 5.37 14.35 -4.24
CA ALA A 239 5.20 15.19 -5.42
C ALA A 239 3.84 15.89 -5.43
N PHE A 240 2.74 15.16 -5.22
CA PHE A 240 1.41 15.78 -5.18
C PHE A 240 1.15 16.61 -3.93
N THR A 241 1.77 16.27 -2.79
CA THR A 241 1.67 17.11 -1.59
C THR A 241 2.25 18.49 -1.86
N VAL A 242 3.49 18.57 -2.36
CA VAL A 242 4.14 19.83 -2.69
C VAL A 242 3.43 20.56 -3.82
N LEU A 243 2.97 19.84 -4.85
CA LEU A 243 2.24 20.45 -5.98
C LEU A 243 0.96 21.16 -5.52
N VAL A 244 0.18 20.51 -4.64
CA VAL A 244 -1.10 21.05 -4.19
C VAL A 244 -0.92 22.13 -3.15
N GLU A 245 -0.05 21.91 -2.15
CA GLU A 245 0.14 22.80 -1.02
C GLU A 245 1.00 24.03 -1.36
N GLU A 246 2.18 23.81 -1.96
CA GLU A 246 3.15 24.88 -2.17
C GLU A 246 3.00 25.60 -3.51
N ILE A 247 2.72 24.84 -4.59
CA ILE A 247 2.66 25.41 -5.93
C ILE A 247 1.26 25.97 -6.24
N PHE A 248 0.21 25.14 -6.07
CA PHE A 248 -1.16 25.59 -6.34
C PHE A 248 -1.80 26.32 -5.16
N LYS A 249 -1.20 26.23 -3.95
CA LYS A 249 -1.69 26.84 -2.71
C LYS A 249 -3.16 26.48 -2.41
N LEU A 250 -3.51 25.23 -2.69
CA LEU A 250 -4.84 24.68 -2.47
C LEU A 250 -4.89 23.87 -1.18
N ASN A 251 -6.10 23.63 -0.68
CA ASN A 251 -6.30 22.86 0.55
C ASN A 251 -6.17 21.34 0.31
N SER A 252 -6.12 20.60 1.41
CA SER A 252 -5.96 19.14 1.44
C SER A 252 -7.05 18.34 0.73
N VAL A 253 -8.23 18.92 0.52
CA VAL A 253 -9.31 18.24 -0.20
C VAL A 253 -8.89 17.99 -1.65
N TYR A 254 -8.27 18.97 -2.31
CA TYR A 254 -7.75 18.81 -3.67
C TYR A 254 -6.64 17.75 -3.75
N PHE A 255 -5.78 17.67 -2.73
CA PHE A 255 -4.77 16.63 -2.61
C PHE A 255 -5.40 15.23 -2.49
N SER A 256 -6.41 15.08 -1.66
CA SER A 256 -7.11 13.81 -1.47
C SER A 256 -7.83 13.34 -2.75
N ILE A 257 -8.40 14.28 -3.52
CA ILE A 257 -9.05 13.98 -4.81
C ILE A 257 -8.05 13.33 -5.78
N VAL A 258 -6.78 13.74 -5.79
CA VAL A 258 -5.74 13.10 -6.62
C VAL A 258 -5.70 11.59 -6.38
N PHE A 259 -5.61 11.14 -5.13
CA PHE A 259 -5.51 9.72 -4.79
C PHE A 259 -6.81 8.95 -5.03
N VAL A 260 -7.95 9.60 -4.83
CA VAL A 260 -9.26 9.03 -5.20
C VAL A 260 -9.34 8.80 -6.71
N LEU A 261 -8.88 9.76 -7.52
CA LEU A 261 -8.87 9.64 -8.97
C LEU A 261 -7.89 8.57 -9.48
N VAL A 262 -6.70 8.45 -8.86
CA VAL A 262 -5.79 7.32 -9.14
C VAL A 262 -6.48 5.99 -8.85
N SER A 263 -7.09 5.85 -7.68
CA SER A 263 -7.78 4.61 -7.28
C SER A 263 -8.95 4.29 -8.20
N LEU A 264 -9.74 5.29 -8.59
CA LEU A 264 -10.81 5.14 -9.57
C LEU A 264 -10.26 4.68 -10.92
N GLY A 265 -9.18 5.29 -11.38
CA GLY A 265 -8.48 4.88 -12.61
C GLY A 265 -8.05 3.42 -12.54
N ILE A 266 -7.43 2.97 -11.43
CA ILE A 266 -7.01 1.58 -11.22
C ILE A 266 -8.21 0.62 -11.33
N VAL A 267 -9.32 0.93 -10.70
CA VAL A 267 -10.54 0.11 -10.77
C VAL A 267 -11.05 0.04 -12.21
N LEU A 268 -11.16 1.17 -12.90
CA LEU A 268 -11.62 1.22 -14.30
C LEU A 268 -10.67 0.48 -15.24
N GLY A 269 -9.36 0.57 -15.04
CA GLY A 269 -8.35 -0.10 -15.85
C GLY A 269 -8.27 -1.61 -15.61
N SER A 270 -8.54 -2.07 -14.38
CA SER A 270 -8.48 -3.50 -14.03
C SER A 270 -9.53 -4.33 -14.76
N ILE A 271 -10.68 -3.74 -15.11
CA ILE A 271 -11.76 -4.42 -15.83
C ILE A 271 -11.30 -4.87 -17.22
N PRO A 272 -10.84 -3.99 -18.13
CA PRO A 272 -10.28 -4.43 -19.40
C PRO A 272 -8.97 -5.22 -19.20
N GLY A 273 -8.11 -4.85 -18.25
CA GLY A 273 -6.86 -5.54 -17.95
C GLY A 273 -7.04 -7.04 -17.66
N SER A 274 -8.12 -7.42 -16.98
CA SER A 274 -8.44 -8.83 -16.69
C SER A 274 -8.84 -9.65 -17.92
N LYS A 275 -9.18 -8.99 -19.03
CA LYS A 275 -9.64 -9.64 -20.28
C LYS A 275 -8.58 -9.64 -21.39
N VAL A 276 -7.47 -8.92 -21.18
CA VAL A 276 -6.41 -8.80 -22.19
C VAL A 276 -5.70 -10.15 -22.37
N LYS A 277 -5.43 -10.50 -23.63
CA LYS A 277 -4.70 -11.70 -24.02
C LYS A 277 -3.52 -11.33 -24.93
N GLY A 278 -2.50 -12.15 -24.97
CA GLY A 278 -1.34 -11.94 -25.84
C GLY A 278 -0.01 -12.05 -25.12
N LYS A 279 1.01 -11.35 -25.61
CA LYS A 279 2.34 -11.31 -24.96
C LYS A 279 2.38 -10.17 -23.94
N LEU A 280 2.89 -10.46 -22.74
CA LEU A 280 2.93 -9.51 -21.64
C LEU A 280 3.65 -8.20 -22.02
N GLY A 281 4.79 -8.28 -22.73
CA GLY A 281 5.52 -7.08 -23.15
C GLY A 281 4.74 -6.19 -24.10
N VAL A 282 3.97 -6.77 -25.04
CA VAL A 282 3.13 -6.01 -25.98
C VAL A 282 2.05 -5.22 -25.24
N ILE A 283 1.57 -5.74 -24.09
CA ILE A 283 0.56 -5.08 -23.26
C ILE A 283 1.20 -4.00 -22.38
N ILE A 284 2.28 -4.34 -21.67
CA ILE A 284 2.83 -3.47 -20.60
C ILE A 284 3.66 -2.32 -21.16
N ILE A 285 4.45 -2.52 -22.21
CA ILE A 285 5.34 -1.49 -22.75
C ILE A 285 4.58 -0.20 -23.11
N PRO A 286 3.52 -0.22 -23.94
CA PRO A 286 2.80 1.00 -24.30
C PRO A 286 2.14 1.64 -23.08
N LEU A 287 1.61 0.85 -22.13
CA LEU A 287 0.99 1.37 -20.91
C LEU A 287 1.99 2.08 -20.01
N LEU A 288 3.22 1.56 -19.86
CA LEU A 288 4.28 2.23 -19.10
C LEU A 288 4.76 3.51 -19.80
N ILE A 289 4.87 3.50 -21.12
CA ILE A 289 5.22 4.72 -21.88
C ILE A 289 4.16 5.81 -21.69
N VAL A 290 2.88 5.45 -21.81
CA VAL A 290 1.77 6.38 -21.55
C VAL A 290 1.79 6.87 -20.10
N THR A 291 1.96 5.98 -19.14
CA THR A 291 2.04 6.35 -17.70
C THR A 291 3.17 7.36 -17.46
N GLY A 292 4.36 7.08 -17.98
CA GLY A 292 5.49 7.99 -17.80
C GLY A 292 5.32 9.31 -18.54
N ALA A 293 4.70 9.32 -19.75
CA ALA A 293 4.35 10.54 -20.46
C ALA A 293 3.32 11.38 -19.69
N MET A 294 2.34 10.73 -19.05
CA MET A 294 1.35 11.41 -18.20
C MET A 294 2.02 12.03 -16.96
N PHE A 295 2.95 11.33 -16.30
CA PHE A 295 3.72 11.94 -15.20
C PHE A 295 4.53 13.14 -15.69
N ALA A 296 5.25 13.02 -16.81
CA ALA A 296 6.02 14.12 -17.37
C ALA A 296 5.13 15.32 -17.79
N SER A 297 3.91 15.06 -18.28
CA SER A 297 2.98 16.13 -18.66
C SER A 297 2.54 16.99 -17.49
N ILE A 298 2.44 16.42 -16.27
CA ILE A 298 2.05 17.16 -15.07
C ILE A 298 3.02 18.31 -14.79
N ALA A 299 4.30 18.16 -15.11
CA ALA A 299 5.31 19.21 -14.94
C ALA A 299 4.95 20.51 -15.68
N PHE A 300 4.18 20.44 -16.75
CA PHE A 300 3.81 21.57 -17.60
C PHE A 300 2.39 22.11 -17.30
N LEU A 301 1.66 21.51 -16.39
CA LEU A 301 0.30 21.91 -16.07
C LEU A 301 0.27 22.94 -14.92
N HIS A 302 -0.48 24.01 -15.13
CA HIS A 302 -0.61 25.13 -14.19
C HIS A 302 -1.98 25.15 -13.48
N SER A 303 -2.75 24.07 -13.56
CA SER A 303 -4.06 23.95 -12.95
C SER A 303 -4.28 22.56 -12.38
N ILE A 304 -4.79 22.49 -11.16
CA ILE A 304 -5.13 21.21 -10.52
C ILE A 304 -6.20 20.45 -11.32
N TYR A 305 -7.16 21.13 -11.90
CA TYR A 305 -8.22 20.50 -12.69
C TYR A 305 -7.68 19.82 -13.95
N LEU A 306 -6.70 20.45 -14.63
CA LEU A 306 -6.00 19.84 -15.77
C LEU A 306 -5.12 18.67 -15.30
N THR A 307 -4.53 18.76 -14.11
CA THR A 307 -3.72 17.69 -13.52
C THR A 307 -4.52 16.43 -13.22
N TYR A 308 -5.82 16.54 -12.94
CA TYR A 308 -6.67 15.37 -12.70
C TYR A 308 -6.79 14.43 -13.91
N ILE A 309 -6.66 14.95 -15.14
CA ILE A 309 -6.74 14.14 -16.37
C ILE A 309 -5.60 13.14 -16.45
N PRO A 310 -4.31 13.53 -16.44
CA PRO A 310 -3.21 12.56 -16.43
C PRO A 310 -3.23 11.64 -15.20
N VAL A 311 -3.69 12.11 -14.05
CA VAL A 311 -3.82 11.28 -12.85
C VAL A 311 -4.76 10.10 -13.05
N VAL A 312 -5.94 10.31 -13.64
CA VAL A 312 -6.88 9.22 -13.97
C VAL A 312 -6.28 8.26 -14.98
N VAL A 313 -5.57 8.79 -16.01
CA VAL A 313 -4.92 7.96 -17.04
C VAL A 313 -3.80 7.10 -16.43
N ILE A 314 -3.00 7.67 -15.51
CA ILE A 314 -1.97 6.93 -14.77
C ILE A 314 -2.62 5.77 -14.02
N GLY A 315 -3.67 6.04 -13.23
CA GLY A 315 -4.41 5.01 -12.51
C GLY A 315 -4.95 3.92 -13.45
N PHE A 316 -5.56 4.31 -14.57
CA PHE A 316 -6.10 3.39 -15.57
C PHE A 316 -5.02 2.47 -16.15
N CYS A 317 -3.87 3.02 -16.54
CA CYS A 317 -2.75 2.22 -17.06
C CYS A 317 -2.22 1.24 -16.01
N VAL A 318 -2.05 1.67 -14.76
CA VAL A 318 -1.63 0.79 -13.64
C VAL A 318 -2.67 -0.33 -13.45
N GLY A 319 -3.97 0.00 -13.45
CA GLY A 319 -5.05 -0.97 -13.36
C GLY A 319 -5.03 -1.99 -14.50
N MET A 320 -4.71 -1.58 -15.73
CA MET A 320 -4.56 -2.47 -16.87
C MET A 320 -3.33 -3.39 -16.79
N ILE A 321 -2.25 -2.93 -16.15
CA ILE A 321 -0.98 -3.69 -16.02
C ILE A 321 -1.11 -4.81 -14.98
N ASN A 322 -1.75 -4.53 -13.84
CA ASN A 322 -1.73 -5.42 -12.68
C ASN A 322 -2.28 -6.83 -12.95
N PRO A 323 -3.50 -7.05 -13.53
CA PRO A 323 -4.04 -8.40 -13.71
C PRO A 323 -3.20 -9.30 -14.62
N PRO A 324 -2.72 -8.87 -15.81
CA PRO A 324 -1.87 -9.70 -16.65
C PRO A 324 -0.51 -9.99 -16.03
N ALA A 325 0.10 -9.02 -15.32
CA ALA A 325 1.38 -9.21 -14.64
C ALA A 325 1.24 -10.24 -13.51
N GLU A 326 0.20 -10.13 -12.68
CA GLU A 326 -0.08 -11.07 -11.59
C GLU A 326 -0.39 -12.47 -12.11
N SER A 327 -1.16 -12.59 -13.20
CA SER A 327 -1.45 -13.87 -13.84
C SER A 327 -0.18 -14.59 -14.29
N VAL A 328 0.79 -13.87 -14.90
CA VAL A 328 2.08 -14.43 -15.31
C VAL A 328 2.91 -14.85 -14.11
N LEU A 329 2.94 -14.02 -13.05
CA LEU A 329 3.66 -14.31 -11.81
C LEU A 329 3.16 -15.62 -11.18
N ILE A 330 1.85 -15.74 -10.96
CA ILE A 330 1.24 -16.91 -10.31
C ILE A 330 1.49 -18.19 -11.12
N LYS A 331 1.36 -18.14 -12.45
CA LYS A 331 1.57 -19.33 -13.33
C LYS A 331 3.00 -19.86 -13.34
N ARG A 332 3.99 -19.04 -12.97
CA ARG A 332 5.42 -19.42 -12.97
C ARG A 332 5.88 -20.03 -11.66
N ILE A 333 5.08 -19.92 -10.61
CA ILE A 333 5.46 -20.38 -9.27
C ILE A 333 4.71 -21.69 -8.99
N PRO A 334 5.42 -22.80 -8.66
CA PRO A 334 4.78 -24.03 -8.22
C PRO A 334 3.93 -23.81 -6.96
N GLU A 335 2.80 -24.53 -6.85
CA GLU A 335 1.87 -24.37 -5.71
C GLU A 335 2.57 -24.52 -4.35
N GLU A 336 3.50 -25.47 -4.23
CA GLU A 336 4.26 -25.75 -3.01
C GLU A 336 5.15 -24.60 -2.56
N MET A 337 5.58 -23.74 -3.48
CA MET A 337 6.48 -22.61 -3.25
C MET A 337 5.76 -21.25 -3.32
N MET A 338 4.47 -21.24 -3.63
CA MET A 338 3.70 -20.03 -3.94
C MET A 338 3.83 -18.96 -2.84
N ALA A 339 3.46 -19.30 -1.61
CA ALA A 339 3.47 -18.34 -0.50
C ALA A 339 4.86 -17.78 -0.20
N ARG A 340 5.89 -18.64 -0.25
CA ARG A 340 7.29 -18.27 0.02
C ARG A 340 7.83 -17.33 -1.05
N THR A 341 7.61 -17.68 -2.33
CA THR A 341 8.12 -16.92 -3.47
C THR A 341 7.41 -15.57 -3.61
N ILE A 342 6.08 -15.54 -3.48
CA ILE A 342 5.30 -14.28 -3.50
C ILE A 342 5.72 -13.36 -2.35
N GLY A 343 5.93 -13.91 -1.14
CA GLY A 343 6.44 -13.13 0.00
C GLY A 343 7.79 -12.47 -0.29
N ILE A 344 8.73 -13.19 -0.91
CA ILE A 344 10.04 -12.65 -1.28
C ILE A 344 9.91 -11.60 -2.39
N VAL A 345 9.13 -11.88 -3.44
CA VAL A 345 8.89 -10.96 -4.55
C VAL A 345 8.30 -9.65 -4.05
N ASN A 346 7.28 -9.71 -3.20
CA ASN A 346 6.67 -8.53 -2.61
C ASN A 346 7.65 -7.77 -1.71
N THR A 347 8.38 -8.46 -0.82
CA THR A 347 9.37 -7.80 0.04
C THR A 347 10.44 -7.09 -0.79
N MET A 348 11.00 -7.74 -1.81
CA MET A 348 12.03 -7.13 -2.66
C MET A 348 11.48 -6.01 -3.54
N GLY A 349 10.28 -6.20 -4.09
CA GLY A 349 9.66 -5.22 -4.98
C GLY A 349 9.18 -3.95 -4.25
N VAL A 350 8.72 -4.09 -3.01
CA VAL A 350 8.13 -2.97 -2.26
C VAL A 350 9.12 -2.30 -1.30
N SER A 351 10.20 -2.98 -0.89
CA SER A 351 11.16 -2.42 0.06
C SER A 351 11.79 -1.09 -0.40
N VAL A 352 11.91 -0.88 -1.72
CA VAL A 352 12.44 0.36 -2.29
C VAL A 352 11.55 1.58 -1.96
N THR A 353 10.27 1.39 -1.69
CA THR A 353 9.34 2.48 -1.37
C THR A 353 9.73 3.24 -0.11
N PHE A 354 10.43 2.57 0.82
CA PHE A 354 10.98 3.23 2.01
C PHE A 354 11.86 4.44 1.68
N PHE A 355 12.71 4.33 0.65
CA PHE A 355 13.62 5.40 0.26
C PHE A 355 12.96 6.40 -0.70
N SER A 356 11.91 6.01 -1.39
CA SER A 356 11.34 6.75 -2.53
C SER A 356 10.82 8.13 -2.11
N GLY A 357 10.08 8.22 -1.02
CA GLY A 357 9.54 9.49 -0.52
C GLY A 357 10.67 10.46 -0.15
N THR A 358 11.71 9.97 0.54
CA THR A 358 12.89 10.78 0.91
C THR A 358 13.65 11.25 -0.33
N ILE A 359 13.90 10.35 -1.29
CA ILE A 359 14.59 10.69 -2.55
C ILE A 359 13.78 11.73 -3.32
N GLY A 360 12.47 11.55 -3.44
CA GLY A 360 11.59 12.52 -4.07
C GLY A 360 11.63 13.88 -3.39
N GLY A 361 11.58 13.90 -2.05
CA GLY A 361 11.69 15.12 -1.26
C GLY A 361 13.05 15.83 -1.42
N LEU A 362 14.16 15.08 -1.46
CA LEU A 362 15.50 15.63 -1.73
C LEU A 362 15.59 16.21 -3.15
N ILE A 363 15.04 15.53 -4.15
CA ILE A 363 15.01 16.06 -5.52
C ILE A 363 14.28 17.41 -5.54
N ILE A 364 13.10 17.52 -4.90
CA ILE A 364 12.36 18.79 -4.83
C ILE A 364 13.22 19.86 -4.14
N GLN A 365 13.84 19.53 -3.01
CA GLN A 365 14.61 20.47 -2.19
C GLN A 365 15.84 21.03 -2.91
N PHE A 366 16.54 20.19 -3.69
CA PHE A 366 17.78 20.62 -4.38
C PHE A 366 17.54 21.11 -5.82
N THR A 367 16.36 20.83 -6.40
CA THR A 367 16.04 21.22 -7.77
C THR A 367 14.68 21.92 -7.85
N SER A 368 13.64 21.20 -8.21
CA SER A 368 12.24 21.65 -8.15
C SER A 368 11.30 20.46 -8.40
N ILE A 369 10.03 20.66 -8.09
CA ILE A 369 8.96 19.71 -8.38
C ILE A 369 8.82 19.39 -9.87
N PHE A 370 9.12 20.36 -10.74
CA PHE A 370 9.13 20.18 -12.19
C PHE A 370 10.06 19.02 -12.59
N TYR A 371 11.30 19.02 -12.11
CA TYR A 371 12.25 17.95 -12.39
C TYR A 371 11.84 16.62 -11.76
N LEU A 372 11.19 16.63 -10.60
CA LEU A 372 10.71 15.39 -10.00
C LEU A 372 9.69 14.69 -10.90
N PHE A 373 8.69 15.40 -11.43
CA PHE A 373 7.72 14.80 -12.36
C PHE A 373 8.37 14.29 -13.65
N LEU A 374 9.37 14.99 -14.19
CA LEU A 374 10.14 14.54 -15.35
C LEU A 374 10.95 13.27 -15.03
N ILE A 375 11.59 13.21 -13.86
CA ILE A 375 12.36 12.04 -13.40
C ILE A 375 11.43 10.84 -13.21
N ILE A 376 10.29 11.00 -12.54
CA ILE A 376 9.30 9.94 -12.39
C ILE A 376 8.85 9.45 -13.77
N GLY A 377 8.50 10.36 -14.66
CA GLY A 377 8.09 10.04 -16.03
C GLY A 377 9.17 9.27 -16.79
N ALA A 378 10.42 9.76 -16.74
CA ALA A 378 11.55 9.11 -17.40
C ALA A 378 11.83 7.71 -16.85
N LEU A 379 11.81 7.52 -15.51
CA LEU A 379 12.00 6.21 -14.88
C LEU A 379 10.95 5.20 -15.34
N VAL A 380 9.68 5.62 -15.41
CA VAL A 380 8.58 4.75 -15.86
C VAL A 380 8.71 4.42 -17.35
N ILE A 381 9.05 5.39 -18.21
CA ILE A 381 9.30 5.15 -19.65
C ILE A 381 10.49 4.20 -19.83
N LEU A 382 11.61 4.47 -19.15
CA LEU A 382 12.81 3.63 -19.23
C LEU A 382 12.55 2.20 -18.75
N SER A 383 11.71 2.03 -17.70
CA SER A 383 11.30 0.69 -17.26
C SER A 383 10.51 -0.04 -18.35
N GLY A 384 9.59 0.64 -19.03
CA GLY A 384 8.85 0.09 -20.16
C GLY A 384 9.76 -0.28 -21.34
N LEU A 385 10.69 0.60 -21.72
CA LEU A 385 11.67 0.32 -22.77
C LEU A 385 12.63 -0.80 -22.38
N GLY A 386 12.99 -0.92 -21.10
CA GLY A 386 13.82 -2.02 -20.58
C GLY A 386 13.23 -3.40 -20.83
N ILE A 387 11.89 -3.53 -20.91
CA ILE A 387 11.22 -4.80 -21.21
C ILE A 387 11.61 -5.34 -22.60
N PHE A 388 11.97 -4.49 -23.57
CA PHE A 388 12.45 -4.95 -24.87
C PHE A 388 13.66 -5.88 -24.75
N PHE A 389 14.52 -5.66 -23.76
CA PHE A 389 15.71 -6.46 -23.49
C PHE A 389 15.41 -7.68 -22.60
N MET A 390 14.22 -7.76 -21.99
CA MET A 390 13.78 -8.83 -21.10
C MET A 390 12.93 -9.87 -21.87
N LYS A 391 13.59 -10.67 -22.71
CA LYS A 391 12.89 -11.60 -23.63
C LYS A 391 11.88 -12.52 -22.93
N GLU A 392 12.21 -13.08 -21.78
CA GLU A 392 11.33 -14.02 -21.07
C GLU A 392 10.08 -13.33 -20.54
N LEU A 393 10.21 -12.12 -20.02
CA LEU A 393 9.09 -11.32 -19.56
C LEU A 393 8.25 -10.81 -20.74
N ARG A 394 8.92 -10.25 -21.76
CA ARG A 394 8.29 -9.70 -22.95
C ARG A 394 7.43 -10.71 -23.68
N ASP A 395 7.96 -11.92 -23.90
CA ASP A 395 7.30 -12.95 -24.70
C ASP A 395 6.39 -13.89 -23.88
N SER A 396 6.22 -13.64 -22.57
CA SER A 396 5.36 -14.43 -21.70
C SER A 396 3.88 -14.33 -22.12
N PRO A 397 3.20 -15.47 -22.30
CA PRO A 397 1.80 -15.46 -22.72
C PRO A 397 0.87 -15.10 -21.57
N VAL A 398 -0.03 -14.16 -21.82
CA VAL A 398 -1.19 -13.82 -21.00
C VAL A 398 -2.39 -14.52 -21.64
N LYS A 399 -3.00 -15.46 -20.93
CA LYS A 399 -4.14 -16.26 -21.41
C LYS A 399 -5.44 -15.85 -20.73
#